data_5ebf9d02439257051e68f9d93d0b010a
#
_entry.id   5ebf9d02439257051e68f9d93d0b010a
#
_cell.length_a   1.000
_cell.length_b   1.000
_cell.length_c   1.000
_cell.angle_alpha   90.00
_cell.angle_beta   90.00
_cell.angle_gamma   90.00
#
_symmetry.space_group_name_H-M   'P 1'
#
loop_
_entity.id
_entity.type
_entity.pdbx_description
1 polymer ?
#
loop_
_entity_poly.entity_id
_entity_poly.type
_entity_poly.pdbx_seq_one_letter_code
_entity_poly.pdbx_strand_id
1 'polypeptide(L)'
;MPGYQVKQQRVAIAGVEDLVIRSLLDKQQFADPQGDAERLGISSSLWPLFGLLWPSGSHLAARLGARRVAKTDRILEIGCGLGLASLVGHRAGADMTASDCHPLAGRFLAHNLVLNDLGPMKYRHGQWPGVVLPRDAIDERAPVVVHGEFDLIIGSDVLYERDERGQLADFIARLAAPVAEVWIVDPNRGNRNHFHRHMARHGFRMDEAHLDHEERDGVAAYKGRMLTYSRR
;
A
#
# COMPACT_ATOMS: atom_id res chain seq x y z
N MET A 1 23.60 -12.27 -8.70
CA MET A 1 22.42 -12.66 -7.89
C MET A 1 21.92 -11.42 -7.16
N PRO A 2 20.61 -11.23 -6.94
CA PRO A 2 20.18 -10.17 -6.06
C PRO A 2 20.79 -10.40 -4.67
N GLY A 3 21.27 -9.34 -4.02
CA GLY A 3 21.89 -9.43 -2.68
C GLY A 3 20.91 -9.71 -1.54
N TYR A 4 19.69 -10.23 -1.83
CA TYR A 4 18.64 -10.58 -0.87
C TYR A 4 18.00 -11.91 -1.22
N GLN A 5 17.44 -12.57 -0.22
CA GLN A 5 16.74 -13.84 -0.34
C GLN A 5 15.22 -13.64 -0.30
N VAL A 6 14.51 -14.55 -0.98
CA VAL A 6 13.05 -14.52 -1.08
C VAL A 6 12.46 -15.88 -0.76
N LYS A 7 11.19 -15.88 -0.38
CA LYS A 7 10.34 -17.07 -0.23
C LYS A 7 9.02 -16.86 -0.97
N GLN A 8 8.34 -17.98 -1.20
CA GLN A 8 6.95 -17.98 -1.69
C GLN A 8 6.08 -18.69 -0.67
N GLN A 9 4.90 -18.14 -0.44
CA GLN A 9 3.92 -18.75 0.45
C GLN A 9 2.50 -18.42 0.01
N ARG A 10 1.59 -19.34 0.33
CA ARG A 10 0.15 -19.11 0.18
C ARG A 10 -0.33 -18.23 1.33
N VAL A 11 -1.11 -17.21 1.00
CA VAL A 11 -1.69 -16.25 1.94
C VAL A 11 -3.20 -16.34 1.82
N ALA A 12 -3.84 -16.82 2.87
CA ALA A 12 -5.29 -16.85 2.96
C ALA A 12 -5.84 -15.43 3.16
N ILE A 13 -6.84 -15.07 2.36
CA ILE A 13 -7.56 -13.80 2.46
C ILE A 13 -9.03 -14.12 2.73
N ALA A 14 -9.56 -13.60 3.83
CA ALA A 14 -10.95 -13.89 4.22
C ALA A 14 -11.94 -13.48 3.13
N GLY A 15 -12.81 -14.42 2.74
CA GLY A 15 -13.90 -14.18 1.79
C GLY A 15 -13.51 -14.15 0.30
N VAL A 16 -12.24 -14.37 -0.04
CA VAL A 16 -11.76 -14.46 -1.42
C VAL A 16 -10.78 -15.61 -1.59
N GLU A 17 -10.42 -15.91 -2.83
CA GLU A 17 -9.42 -16.92 -3.15
C GLU A 17 -8.04 -16.50 -2.62
N ASP A 18 -7.28 -17.48 -2.09
CA ASP A 18 -5.92 -17.30 -1.59
C ASP A 18 -4.99 -16.68 -2.63
N LEU A 19 -3.95 -16.02 -2.17
CA LEU A 19 -2.88 -15.49 -2.99
C LEU A 19 -1.59 -16.31 -2.79
N VAL A 20 -0.83 -16.52 -3.85
CA VAL A 20 0.56 -16.99 -3.78
C VAL A 20 1.47 -15.78 -3.83
N ILE A 21 2.22 -15.53 -2.76
CA ILE A 21 3.00 -14.31 -2.60
C ILE A 21 4.50 -14.64 -2.48
N ARG A 22 5.28 -14.01 -3.35
CA ARG A 22 6.73 -13.90 -3.21
C ARG A 22 7.04 -12.70 -2.33
N SER A 23 7.75 -12.94 -1.23
CA SER A 23 8.19 -11.94 -0.27
C SER A 23 9.70 -12.04 -0.01
N LEU A 24 10.29 -11.07 0.67
CA LEU A 24 11.60 -11.25 1.28
C LEU A 24 11.55 -12.41 2.28
N LEU A 25 12.69 -13.08 2.47
CA LEU A 25 12.81 -14.19 3.42
C LEU A 25 12.46 -13.71 4.83
N ASP A 26 13.03 -12.60 5.25
CA ASP A 26 12.86 -11.98 6.56
C ASP A 26 13.23 -10.48 6.53
N LYS A 27 13.14 -9.83 7.70
CA LYS A 27 13.46 -8.40 7.89
C LYS A 27 14.96 -8.06 7.89
N GLN A 28 15.84 -9.05 7.81
CA GLN A 28 17.29 -8.84 7.83
C GLN A 28 17.86 -8.70 6.42
N GLN A 29 17.03 -8.85 5.39
CA GLN A 29 17.44 -8.69 4.01
C GLN A 29 17.75 -7.22 3.70
N PHE A 30 18.87 -7.00 3.02
CA PHE A 30 19.25 -5.68 2.51
C PHE A 30 20.09 -5.83 1.23
N ALA A 31 19.77 -5.06 0.19
CA ALA A 31 20.61 -4.92 -0.99
C ALA A 31 20.25 -3.64 -1.76
N ASP A 32 21.15 -2.70 -1.76
CA ASP A 32 21.02 -1.44 -2.50
C ASP A 32 22.32 -1.12 -3.25
N PRO A 33 22.74 -1.98 -4.20
CA PRO A 33 24.05 -1.87 -4.84
C PRO A 33 24.22 -0.62 -5.72
N GLN A 34 23.12 0.01 -6.17
CA GLN A 34 23.13 1.26 -6.92
C GLN A 34 22.81 2.48 -6.07
N GLY A 35 22.49 2.32 -4.77
CA GLY A 35 22.08 3.40 -3.90
C GLY A 35 20.70 3.99 -4.23
N ASP A 36 19.83 3.22 -4.92
CA ASP A 36 18.52 3.69 -5.34
C ASP A 36 17.61 3.98 -4.13
N ALA A 37 17.62 3.08 -3.15
CA ALA A 37 16.84 3.25 -1.93
C ALA A 37 17.39 4.40 -1.06
N GLU A 38 18.72 4.50 -0.95
CA GLU A 38 19.38 5.59 -0.22
C GLU A 38 19.02 6.97 -0.81
N ARG A 39 19.05 7.12 -2.14
CA ARG A 39 18.63 8.37 -2.82
C ARG A 39 17.18 8.76 -2.55
N LEU A 40 16.33 7.78 -2.27
CA LEU A 40 14.93 7.98 -1.89
C LEU A 40 14.73 8.18 -0.37
N GLY A 41 15.82 8.25 0.40
CA GLY A 41 15.79 8.41 1.84
C GLY A 41 15.39 7.15 2.62
N ILE A 42 15.41 5.98 1.97
CA ILE A 42 15.05 4.69 2.59
C ILE A 42 16.29 4.15 3.31
N SER A 43 16.27 4.18 4.64
CA SER A 43 17.36 3.63 5.45
C SER A 43 17.44 2.10 5.36
N SER A 44 18.58 1.52 5.72
CA SER A 44 18.75 0.05 5.76
C SER A 44 17.75 -0.67 6.65
N SER A 45 17.27 -0.03 7.72
CA SER A 45 16.25 -0.57 8.62
C SER A 45 14.83 -0.52 8.03
N LEU A 46 14.54 0.44 7.18
CA LEU A 46 13.26 0.58 6.49
C LEU A 46 13.23 -0.22 5.19
N TRP A 47 14.41 -0.50 4.60
CA TRP A 47 14.52 -1.16 3.32
C TRP A 47 13.72 -2.46 3.18
N PRO A 48 13.74 -3.42 4.14
CA PRO A 48 13.03 -4.68 3.96
C PRO A 48 11.50 -4.57 4.12
N LEU A 49 10.99 -3.46 4.65
CA LEU A 49 9.58 -3.36 5.05
C LEU A 49 8.59 -3.53 3.88
N PHE A 50 8.93 -3.05 2.68
CA PHE A 50 8.10 -3.20 1.48
C PHE A 50 7.86 -4.67 1.10
N GLY A 51 8.85 -5.52 1.37
CA GLY A 51 8.92 -6.91 0.93
C GLY A 51 8.42 -7.93 1.93
N LEU A 52 7.79 -7.52 3.02
CA LEU A 52 7.26 -8.38 4.08
C LEU A 52 5.73 -8.43 4.04
N LEU A 53 5.18 -9.54 4.54
CA LEU A 53 3.74 -9.67 4.75
C LEU A 53 3.37 -9.02 6.10
N TRP A 54 2.46 -8.05 6.03
CA TRP A 54 1.91 -7.39 7.20
C TRP A 54 0.45 -7.79 7.39
N PRO A 55 0.01 -8.13 8.62
CA PRO A 55 -1.36 -8.56 8.88
C PRO A 55 -2.43 -7.57 8.39
N SER A 56 -2.17 -6.26 8.53
CA SER A 56 -3.07 -5.20 8.05
C SER A 56 -3.35 -5.32 6.54
N GLY A 57 -2.39 -5.77 5.74
CA GLY A 57 -2.57 -5.98 4.31
C GLY A 57 -3.62 -7.04 3.97
N SER A 58 -3.68 -8.14 4.74
CA SER A 58 -4.71 -9.17 4.58
C SER A 58 -6.10 -8.65 4.94
N HIS A 59 -6.23 -7.83 5.99
CA HIS A 59 -7.50 -7.19 6.36
C HIS A 59 -7.97 -6.21 5.29
N LEU A 60 -7.05 -5.41 4.72
CA LEU A 60 -7.38 -4.49 3.63
C LEU A 60 -7.82 -5.26 2.37
N ALA A 61 -7.10 -6.32 2.01
CA ALA A 61 -7.43 -7.18 0.89
C ALA A 61 -8.81 -7.84 1.05
N ALA A 62 -9.12 -8.37 2.24
CA ALA A 62 -10.43 -8.93 2.56
C ALA A 62 -11.56 -7.88 2.45
N ARG A 63 -11.34 -6.67 2.96
CA ARG A 63 -12.29 -5.56 2.85
C ARG A 63 -12.56 -5.19 1.40
N LEU A 64 -11.51 -5.10 0.57
CA LEU A 64 -11.66 -4.79 -0.85
C LEU A 64 -12.38 -5.94 -1.59
N GLY A 65 -12.06 -7.20 -1.27
CA GLY A 65 -12.72 -8.36 -1.86
C GLY A 65 -14.21 -8.47 -1.55
N ALA A 66 -14.64 -7.96 -0.39
CA ALA A 66 -16.05 -7.90 -0.01
C ALA A 66 -16.81 -6.73 -0.66
N ARG A 67 -16.11 -5.77 -1.29
CA ARG A 67 -16.72 -4.65 -2.00
C ARG A 67 -17.20 -5.09 -3.38
N ARG A 68 -18.41 -4.68 -3.76
CA ARG A 68 -18.78 -4.66 -5.18
C ARG A 68 -17.99 -3.57 -5.89
N VAL A 69 -17.08 -3.96 -6.74
CA VAL A 69 -16.26 -3.04 -7.52
C VAL A 69 -16.90 -2.81 -8.87
N ALA A 70 -17.14 -1.55 -9.25
CA ALA A 70 -17.48 -1.19 -10.61
C ALA A 70 -16.19 -1.07 -11.46
N LYS A 71 -16.26 -1.44 -12.74
CA LYS A 71 -15.11 -1.29 -13.66
C LYS A 71 -14.67 0.17 -13.86
N THR A 72 -15.52 1.11 -13.48
CA THR A 72 -15.27 2.55 -13.53
C THR A 72 -14.61 3.09 -12.25
N ASP A 73 -14.58 2.31 -11.16
CA ASP A 73 -13.95 2.72 -9.91
C ASP A 73 -12.43 2.76 -10.08
N ARG A 74 -11.86 3.95 -10.03
CA ARG A 74 -10.40 4.16 -10.06
C ARG A 74 -9.87 3.99 -8.65
N ILE A 75 -9.12 2.92 -8.41
CA ILE A 75 -8.65 2.55 -7.08
C ILE A 75 -7.13 2.67 -7.03
N LEU A 76 -6.60 3.39 -6.03
CA LEU A 76 -5.18 3.51 -5.75
C LEU A 76 -4.83 2.83 -4.43
N GLU A 77 -3.89 1.89 -4.44
CA GLU A 77 -3.23 1.41 -3.21
C GLU A 77 -1.93 2.17 -3.02
N ILE A 78 -1.80 2.87 -1.88
CA ILE A 78 -0.59 3.58 -1.45
C ILE A 78 0.20 2.75 -0.46
N GLY A 79 1.56 2.78 -0.56
CA GLY A 79 2.41 1.92 0.25
C GLY A 79 2.09 0.44 0.04
N CYS A 80 1.90 0.04 -1.22
CA CYS A 80 1.35 -1.28 -1.56
C CYS A 80 2.27 -2.44 -1.16
N GLY A 81 3.58 -2.22 -1.03
CA GLY A 81 4.56 -3.25 -0.72
C GLY A 81 4.44 -4.44 -1.66
N LEU A 82 3.92 -5.57 -1.15
CA LEU A 82 3.68 -6.81 -1.92
C LEU A 82 2.36 -6.79 -2.71
N GLY A 83 1.48 -5.81 -2.48
CA GLY A 83 0.28 -5.54 -3.26
C GLY A 83 -0.90 -6.48 -3.01
N LEU A 84 -1.10 -7.00 -1.79
CA LEU A 84 -2.18 -7.96 -1.51
C LEU A 84 -3.55 -7.42 -1.91
N ALA A 85 -3.91 -6.22 -1.46
CA ALA A 85 -5.20 -5.61 -1.80
C ALA A 85 -5.30 -5.29 -3.29
N SER A 86 -4.21 -4.81 -3.91
CA SER A 86 -4.14 -4.57 -5.35
C SER A 86 -4.39 -5.84 -6.16
N LEU A 87 -3.80 -6.98 -5.78
CA LEU A 87 -4.01 -8.27 -6.46
C LEU A 87 -5.47 -8.71 -6.36
N VAL A 88 -6.09 -8.59 -5.18
CA VAL A 88 -7.52 -8.93 -4.98
C VAL A 88 -8.41 -8.03 -5.81
N GLY A 89 -8.21 -6.71 -5.78
CA GLY A 89 -8.99 -5.76 -6.57
C GLY A 89 -8.83 -5.97 -8.08
N HIS A 90 -7.60 -6.23 -8.54
CA HIS A 90 -7.31 -6.51 -9.94
C HIS A 90 -7.96 -7.82 -10.42
N ARG A 91 -7.91 -8.88 -9.61
CA ARG A 91 -8.61 -10.14 -9.87
C ARG A 91 -10.13 -9.93 -9.99
N ALA A 92 -10.70 -9.03 -9.20
CA ALA A 92 -12.12 -8.66 -9.25
C ALA A 92 -12.48 -7.76 -10.45
N GLY A 93 -11.50 -7.34 -11.26
CA GLY A 93 -11.70 -6.50 -12.45
C GLY A 93 -11.78 -5.00 -12.18
N ALA A 94 -11.30 -4.52 -11.02
CA ALA A 94 -11.18 -3.11 -10.70
C ALA A 94 -10.12 -2.40 -11.58
N ASP A 95 -10.29 -1.10 -11.84
CA ASP A 95 -9.21 -0.24 -12.37
C ASP A 95 -8.23 0.11 -11.26
N MET A 96 -7.32 -0.86 -10.98
CA MET A 96 -6.33 -0.75 -9.92
C MET A 96 -5.06 -0.03 -10.37
N THR A 97 -4.57 0.84 -9.50
CA THR A 97 -3.18 1.36 -9.55
C THR A 97 -2.52 1.06 -8.21
N ALA A 98 -1.41 0.34 -8.23
CA ALA A 98 -0.58 0.15 -7.04
C ALA A 98 0.54 1.19 -7.00
N SER A 99 0.88 1.67 -5.81
CA SER A 99 1.92 2.68 -5.62
C SER A 99 2.74 2.43 -4.36
N ASP A 100 4.06 2.58 -4.51
CA ASP A 100 5.01 2.50 -3.40
C ASP A 100 6.22 3.41 -3.69
N CYS A 101 6.95 3.81 -2.66
CA CYS A 101 8.19 4.56 -2.78
C CYS A 101 9.41 3.66 -2.98
N HIS A 102 9.33 2.38 -2.61
CA HIS A 102 10.47 1.48 -2.66
C HIS A 102 10.80 1.06 -4.10
N PRO A 103 12.07 1.13 -4.55
CA PRO A 103 12.45 0.89 -5.95
C PRO A 103 12.18 -0.55 -6.42
N LEU A 104 12.09 -1.53 -5.51
CA LEU A 104 11.80 -2.93 -5.84
C LEU A 104 10.32 -3.31 -5.77
N ALA A 105 9.43 -2.48 -5.19
CA ALA A 105 8.03 -2.85 -4.98
C ALA A 105 7.32 -3.23 -6.28
N GLY A 106 7.51 -2.45 -7.35
CA GLY A 106 6.92 -2.76 -8.66
C GLY A 106 7.38 -4.10 -9.24
N ARG A 107 8.64 -4.48 -9.02
CA ARG A 107 9.17 -5.79 -9.46
C ARG A 107 8.56 -6.95 -8.67
N PHE A 108 8.38 -6.79 -7.36
CA PHE A 108 7.72 -7.79 -6.53
C PHE A 108 6.26 -7.95 -6.92
N LEU A 109 5.55 -6.83 -7.13
CA LEU A 109 4.17 -6.84 -7.60
C LEU A 109 4.04 -7.57 -8.95
N ALA A 110 4.91 -7.28 -9.92
CA ALA A 110 4.89 -7.95 -11.22
C ALA A 110 5.08 -9.47 -11.09
N HIS A 111 5.97 -9.95 -10.21
CA HIS A 111 6.10 -11.36 -9.92
C HIS A 111 4.85 -11.95 -9.25
N ASN A 112 4.26 -11.21 -8.31
CA ASN A 112 3.06 -11.66 -7.60
C ASN A 112 1.85 -11.73 -8.52
N LEU A 113 1.74 -10.85 -9.53
CA LEU A 113 0.72 -10.98 -10.59
C LEU A 113 0.87 -12.30 -11.34
N VAL A 114 2.08 -12.63 -11.80
CA VAL A 114 2.36 -13.88 -12.52
C VAL A 114 2.06 -15.11 -11.67
N LEU A 115 2.45 -15.11 -10.38
CA LEU A 115 2.19 -16.23 -9.46
C LEU A 115 0.70 -16.49 -9.21
N ASN A 116 -0.16 -15.54 -9.51
CA ASN A 116 -1.60 -15.62 -9.33
C ASN A 116 -2.38 -15.63 -10.66
N ASP A 117 -1.69 -15.91 -11.78
CA ASP A 117 -2.27 -15.96 -13.13
C ASP A 117 -3.01 -14.67 -13.52
N LEU A 118 -2.53 -13.52 -13.03
CA LEU A 118 -3.11 -12.21 -13.31
C LEU A 118 -2.34 -11.50 -14.41
N GLY A 119 -3.07 -10.80 -15.26
CA GLY A 119 -2.51 -9.92 -16.28
C GLY A 119 -1.78 -8.70 -15.65
N PRO A 120 -1.08 -7.90 -16.48
CA PRO A 120 -0.37 -6.72 -16.01
C PRO A 120 -1.33 -5.70 -15.38
N MET A 121 -0.85 -5.00 -14.35
CA MET A 121 -1.57 -3.96 -13.62
C MET A 121 -0.75 -2.66 -13.60
N LYS A 122 -1.43 -1.51 -13.45
CA LYS A 122 -0.76 -0.22 -13.33
C LYS A 122 0.05 -0.16 -12.02
N TYR A 123 1.35 0.13 -12.14
CA TYR A 123 2.21 0.49 -11.01
C TYR A 123 2.76 1.89 -11.23
N ARG A 124 2.79 2.70 -10.17
CA ARG A 124 3.31 4.07 -10.19
C ARG A 124 4.14 4.33 -8.93
N HIS A 125 5.23 5.06 -9.09
CA HIS A 125 6.02 5.48 -7.94
C HIS A 125 5.26 6.54 -7.13
N GLY A 126 5.17 6.36 -5.82
CA GLY A 126 4.49 7.31 -4.92
C GLY A 126 5.27 7.50 -3.66
N GLN A 127 5.65 8.74 -3.40
CA GLN A 127 6.37 9.15 -2.19
C GLN A 127 5.67 10.37 -1.60
N TRP A 128 5.25 10.27 -0.34
CA TRP A 128 4.60 11.39 0.34
C TRP A 128 5.54 12.29 1.14
N PRO A 129 6.67 11.91 1.70
CA PRO A 129 7.67 12.89 2.08
C PRO A 129 8.24 13.47 0.79
N GLY A 130 7.95 14.75 0.56
CA GLY A 130 8.22 15.42 -0.72
C GLY A 130 9.69 15.52 -1.10
N VAL A 131 10.28 14.42 -1.55
CA VAL A 131 11.47 14.49 -2.41
C VAL A 131 10.96 14.88 -3.78
N VAL A 132 11.11 16.15 -4.11
CA VAL A 132 11.00 16.62 -5.49
C VAL A 132 12.15 15.95 -6.24
N LEU A 133 11.83 14.91 -7.02
CA LEU A 133 12.80 14.40 -7.99
C LEU A 133 13.23 15.60 -8.84
N PRO A 134 14.52 15.88 -9.02
CA PRO A 134 14.98 16.98 -9.84
C PRO A 134 14.32 16.87 -11.22
N ARG A 135 13.68 17.95 -11.70
CA ARG A 135 13.07 17.98 -13.04
C ARG A 135 14.06 17.70 -14.17
N ASP A 136 15.33 17.76 -13.88
CA ASP A 136 16.45 17.61 -14.83
C ASP A 136 16.90 16.17 -15.02
N ALA A 137 16.38 15.22 -14.22
CA ALA A 137 16.56 13.79 -14.43
C ALA A 137 15.42 13.26 -15.29
N ILE A 138 15.31 13.73 -16.55
CA ILE A 138 14.58 13.00 -17.59
C ILE A 138 15.48 11.83 -18.01
N ASP A 139 15.68 10.90 -17.09
CA ASP A 139 16.14 9.57 -17.40
C ASP A 139 14.91 8.81 -17.91
N GLU A 140 14.99 8.23 -19.11
CA GLU A 140 13.96 7.32 -19.65
C GLU A 140 13.67 6.14 -18.70
N ARG A 141 14.50 5.96 -17.68
CA ARG A 141 14.36 4.98 -16.60
C ARG A 141 13.67 5.53 -15.34
N ALA A 142 13.36 6.83 -15.31
CA ALA A 142 12.69 7.41 -14.14
C ALA A 142 11.31 6.74 -13.92
N PRO A 143 11.00 6.32 -12.70
CA PRO A 143 9.70 5.68 -12.44
C PRO A 143 8.56 6.65 -12.72
N VAL A 144 7.52 6.17 -13.39
CA VAL A 144 6.32 6.97 -13.64
C VAL A 144 5.66 7.28 -12.29
N VAL A 145 5.61 8.56 -11.93
CA VAL A 145 5.03 9.02 -10.66
C VAL A 145 3.51 8.90 -10.71
N VAL A 146 2.91 8.58 -9.56
CA VAL A 146 1.45 8.50 -9.42
C VAL A 146 0.82 9.88 -9.65
N HIS A 147 -0.18 9.91 -10.51
CA HIS A 147 -0.96 11.11 -10.84
C HIS A 147 -2.38 10.71 -11.23
N GLY A 148 -3.26 11.68 -11.34
CA GLY A 148 -4.67 11.52 -11.68
C GLY A 148 -5.55 11.63 -10.44
N GLU A 149 -6.82 11.26 -10.60
CA GLU A 149 -7.84 11.27 -9.56
C GLU A 149 -8.38 9.87 -9.33
N PHE A 150 -8.55 9.51 -8.06
CA PHE A 150 -9.03 8.19 -7.63
C PHE A 150 -10.29 8.33 -6.79
N ASP A 151 -11.25 7.44 -7.07
CA ASP A 151 -12.53 7.39 -6.37
C ASP A 151 -12.40 6.67 -5.02
N LEU A 152 -11.42 5.75 -4.93
CA LEU A 152 -11.04 5.07 -3.70
C LEU A 152 -9.51 5.03 -3.58
N ILE A 153 -8.99 5.49 -2.44
CA ILE A 153 -7.57 5.34 -2.08
C ILE A 153 -7.49 4.40 -0.89
N ILE A 154 -6.65 3.37 -0.97
CA ILE A 154 -6.49 2.39 0.09
C ILE A 154 -5.03 2.26 0.54
N GLY A 155 -4.81 1.90 1.80
CA GLY A 155 -3.47 1.65 2.32
C GLY A 155 -3.51 0.86 3.62
N SER A 156 -2.46 0.11 3.90
CA SER A 156 -2.28 -0.61 5.15
C SER A 156 -0.90 -0.35 5.73
N ASP A 157 -0.81 -0.24 7.06
CA ASP A 157 0.44 0.02 7.78
C ASP A 157 1.17 1.33 7.37
N VAL A 158 0.51 2.29 6.73
CA VAL A 158 1.12 3.52 6.22
C VAL A 158 1.30 4.62 7.28
N LEU A 159 0.76 4.42 8.49
CA LEU A 159 0.87 5.36 9.62
C LEU A 159 2.01 5.01 10.59
N TYR A 160 3.10 4.40 10.10
CA TYR A 160 4.20 3.91 10.94
C TYR A 160 5.15 5.01 11.41
N GLU A 161 5.24 6.14 10.71
CA GLU A 161 6.02 7.31 11.09
C GLU A 161 5.13 8.48 11.50
N ARG A 162 5.66 9.34 12.39
CA ARG A 162 4.96 10.55 12.79
C ARG A 162 5.12 11.61 11.70
N ASP A 163 4.04 11.85 10.99
CA ASP A 163 3.95 12.86 9.94
C ASP A 163 3.43 14.20 10.49
N GLU A 164 4.31 14.96 11.15
CA GLU A 164 3.94 16.25 11.75
C GLU A 164 3.43 17.28 10.74
N ARG A 165 3.86 17.18 9.49
CA ARG A 165 3.51 18.12 8.43
C ARG A 165 2.24 17.73 7.68
N GLY A 166 1.74 16.49 7.85
CA GLY A 166 0.56 16.00 7.16
C GLY A 166 0.80 15.64 5.70
N GLN A 167 2.03 15.31 5.33
CA GLN A 167 2.43 15.05 3.94
C GLN A 167 1.67 13.87 3.32
N LEU A 168 1.36 12.84 4.11
CA LEU A 168 0.52 11.74 3.65
C LEU A 168 -0.92 12.19 3.37
N ALA A 169 -1.50 13.02 4.23
CA ALA A 169 -2.84 13.55 4.02
C ALA A 169 -2.89 14.49 2.81
N ASP A 170 -1.87 15.33 2.61
CA ASP A 170 -1.71 16.19 1.43
C ASP A 170 -1.57 15.37 0.15
N PHE A 171 -0.78 14.29 0.20
CA PHE A 171 -0.61 13.37 -0.92
C PHE A 171 -1.95 12.70 -1.30
N ILE A 172 -2.69 12.19 -0.31
CA ILE A 172 -4.00 11.59 -0.52
C ILE A 172 -4.98 12.62 -1.08
N ALA A 173 -5.06 13.82 -0.48
CA ALA A 173 -6.02 14.86 -0.87
C ALA A 173 -5.83 15.33 -2.32
N ARG A 174 -4.58 15.35 -2.79
CA ARG A 174 -4.21 15.71 -4.17
C ARG A 174 -4.64 14.67 -5.19
N LEU A 175 -4.67 13.39 -4.80
CA LEU A 175 -4.99 12.25 -5.68
C LEU A 175 -6.44 11.79 -5.56
N ALA A 176 -7.16 12.22 -4.52
CA ALA A 176 -8.56 11.87 -4.33
C ALA A 176 -9.47 12.72 -5.24
N ALA A 177 -10.39 12.08 -5.93
CA ALA A 177 -11.47 12.73 -6.66
C ALA A 177 -12.28 13.66 -5.73
N PRO A 178 -13.01 14.65 -6.25
CA PRO A 178 -13.85 15.53 -5.42
C PRO A 178 -14.80 14.77 -4.49
N VAL A 179 -15.40 13.70 -4.99
CA VAL A 179 -16.14 12.69 -4.20
C VAL A 179 -15.30 11.45 -4.13
N ALA A 180 -14.81 11.10 -2.95
CA ALA A 180 -13.88 9.98 -2.78
C ALA A 180 -13.97 9.35 -1.40
N GLU A 181 -13.56 8.07 -1.34
CA GLU A 181 -13.31 7.35 -0.10
C GLU A 181 -11.81 7.08 0.08
N VAL A 182 -11.36 7.00 1.34
CA VAL A 182 -10.01 6.55 1.69
C VAL A 182 -10.09 5.51 2.80
N TRP A 183 -9.49 4.35 2.60
CA TRP A 183 -9.46 3.26 3.57
C TRP A 183 -8.05 3.02 4.06
N ILE A 184 -7.84 3.14 5.37
CA ILE A 184 -6.54 2.86 5.99
C ILE A 184 -6.73 1.77 7.06
N VAL A 185 -5.99 0.68 6.94
CA VAL A 185 -5.87 -0.32 8.00
C VAL A 185 -4.62 -0.01 8.82
N ASP A 186 -4.82 0.32 10.12
CA ASP A 186 -3.76 0.68 11.05
C ASP A 186 -3.71 -0.27 12.25
N PRO A 187 -2.55 -0.88 12.57
CA PRO A 187 -2.39 -1.77 13.72
C PRO A 187 -2.18 -0.99 15.05
N ASN A 188 -2.87 0.14 15.24
CA ASN A 188 -2.81 0.98 16.44
C ASN A 188 -1.41 1.54 16.76
N ARG A 189 -0.66 2.03 15.77
CA ARG A 189 0.70 2.59 15.95
C ARG A 189 0.75 3.98 16.63
N GLY A 190 -0.41 4.56 17.00
CA GLY A 190 -0.47 5.82 17.75
C GLY A 190 -0.52 7.10 16.91
N ASN A 191 -0.25 7.05 15.61
CA ASN A 191 -0.21 8.24 14.73
C ASN A 191 -1.60 8.62 14.16
N ARG A 192 -2.61 7.79 14.36
CA ARG A 192 -3.97 7.92 13.82
C ARG A 192 -4.61 9.29 14.07
N ASN A 193 -4.57 9.78 15.33
CA ASN A 193 -5.21 11.04 15.69
C ASN A 193 -4.56 12.25 14.99
N HIS A 194 -3.27 12.16 14.70
CA HIS A 194 -2.54 13.19 13.97
C HIS A 194 -2.95 13.19 12.50
N PHE A 195 -2.94 12.03 11.88
CA PHE A 195 -3.38 11.84 10.50
C PHE A 195 -4.85 12.28 10.32
N HIS A 196 -5.75 11.90 11.24
CA HIS A 196 -7.15 12.30 11.20
C HIS A 196 -7.32 13.84 11.15
N ARG A 197 -6.57 14.59 11.97
CA ARG A 197 -6.65 16.07 11.96
C ARG A 197 -6.25 16.67 10.62
N HIS A 198 -5.26 16.09 9.94
CA HIS A 198 -4.85 16.53 8.61
C HIS A 198 -5.90 16.17 7.55
N MET A 199 -6.43 14.96 7.55
CA MET A 199 -7.51 14.56 6.65
C MET A 199 -8.77 15.43 6.80
N ALA A 200 -9.13 15.79 8.03
CA ALA A 200 -10.25 16.68 8.30
C ALA A 200 -10.06 18.09 7.68
N ARG A 201 -8.82 18.63 7.65
CA ARG A 201 -8.51 19.90 6.97
C ARG A 201 -8.73 19.86 5.46
N HIS A 202 -8.63 18.66 4.87
CA HIS A 202 -8.93 18.41 3.45
C HIS A 202 -10.41 18.04 3.19
N GLY A 203 -11.28 18.22 4.18
CA GLY A 203 -12.72 18.01 4.05
C GLY A 203 -13.17 16.55 4.19
N PHE A 204 -12.28 15.65 4.62
CA PHE A 204 -12.65 14.27 4.87
C PHE A 204 -13.29 14.08 6.25
N ARG A 205 -14.38 13.33 6.29
CA ARG A 205 -15.01 12.82 7.52
C ARG A 205 -14.53 11.39 7.77
N MET A 206 -14.23 11.06 9.02
CA MET A 206 -13.76 9.73 9.41
C MET A 206 -14.88 8.93 10.08
N ASP A 207 -14.91 7.66 9.71
CA ASP A 207 -15.57 6.59 10.46
C ASP A 207 -14.53 5.52 10.81
N GLU A 208 -14.68 4.86 11.95
CA GLU A 208 -13.69 3.94 12.49
C GLU A 208 -14.35 2.64 12.96
N ALA A 209 -13.78 1.50 12.59
CA ALA A 209 -14.18 0.20 13.07
C ALA A 209 -13.00 -0.57 13.67
N HIS A 210 -13.24 -1.32 14.75
CA HIS A 210 -12.24 -2.22 15.31
C HIS A 210 -12.09 -3.47 14.43
N LEU A 211 -10.85 -3.92 14.27
CA LEU A 211 -10.49 -5.16 13.59
C LEU A 211 -9.85 -6.18 14.56
N ASP A 212 -10.14 -6.04 15.85
CA ASP A 212 -9.53 -6.87 16.88
C ASP A 212 -10.08 -8.30 16.79
N HIS A 213 -9.19 -9.29 16.77
CA HIS A 213 -9.53 -10.71 16.94
C HIS A 213 -8.43 -11.42 17.72
N GLU A 214 -8.84 -12.42 18.49
CA GLU A 214 -7.92 -13.33 19.17
C GLU A 214 -7.36 -14.37 18.20
N GLU A 215 -6.25 -15.02 18.57
CA GLU A 215 -5.71 -16.13 17.81
C GLU A 215 -6.75 -17.25 17.73
N ARG A 216 -7.06 -17.68 16.50
CA ARG A 216 -8.01 -18.73 16.23
C ARG A 216 -7.70 -19.45 14.93
N ASP A 217 -7.82 -20.78 14.95
CA ASP A 217 -7.70 -21.64 13.76
C ASP A 217 -6.37 -21.41 12.95
N GLY A 218 -5.26 -21.09 13.67
CA GLY A 218 -3.96 -20.82 13.08
C GLY A 218 -3.80 -19.40 12.50
N VAL A 219 -4.79 -18.55 12.68
CA VAL A 219 -4.71 -17.11 12.36
C VAL A 219 -4.22 -16.39 13.61
N ALA A 220 -3.08 -15.69 13.50
CA ALA A 220 -2.52 -14.94 14.62
C ALA A 220 -3.46 -13.83 15.10
N ALA A 221 -3.44 -13.55 16.42
CA ALA A 221 -4.18 -12.43 16.98
C ALA A 221 -3.84 -11.11 16.29
N TYR A 222 -4.83 -10.27 16.07
CA TYR A 222 -4.66 -8.94 15.51
C TYR A 222 -5.38 -7.89 16.34
N LYS A 223 -4.76 -6.72 16.49
CA LYS A 223 -5.39 -5.54 17.09
C LYS A 223 -5.15 -4.35 16.17
N GLY A 224 -6.21 -3.82 15.61
CA GLY A 224 -6.11 -2.72 14.67
C GLY A 224 -7.44 -2.03 14.41
N ARG A 225 -7.40 -1.14 13.45
CA ARG A 225 -8.53 -0.30 13.04
C ARG A 225 -8.65 -0.25 11.53
N MET A 226 -9.90 -0.26 11.09
CA MET A 226 -10.29 0.21 9.76
C MET A 226 -10.70 1.67 9.90
N LEU A 227 -9.94 2.57 9.29
CA LEU A 227 -10.26 4.00 9.19
C LEU A 227 -10.86 4.24 7.81
N THR A 228 -12.10 4.68 7.77
CA THR A 228 -12.78 5.03 6.52
C THR A 228 -12.99 6.54 6.49
N TYR A 229 -12.42 7.19 5.49
CA TYR A 229 -12.59 8.61 5.27
C TYR A 229 -13.48 8.82 4.04
N SER A 230 -14.37 9.79 4.08
CA SER A 230 -15.22 10.16 2.95
C SER A 230 -15.23 11.66 2.74
N ARG A 231 -15.17 12.09 1.48
CA ARG A 231 -15.34 13.47 1.04
C ARG A 231 -16.46 13.48 -0.02
N ARG A 232 -17.42 14.43 0.15
CA ARG A 232 -18.59 14.63 -0.73
C ARG A 232 -18.69 16.08 -1.16
#